data_1d2fcf7b3cf3497cd307b5d808fa6a35
#
_entry.id   1d2fcf7b3cf3497cd307b5d808fa6a35
#
_cell.length_a   1.000
_cell.length_b   1.000
_cell.length_c   1.000
_cell.angle_alpha   90.00
_cell.angle_beta   90.00
_cell.angle_gamma   90.00
#
_symmetry.space_group_name_H-M   'P 1'
#
loop_
_entity.id
_entity.type
_entity.pdbx_description
1 polymer ?
#
loop_
_entity_poly.entity_id
_entity_poly.type
_entity_poly.pdbx_seq_one_letter_code
_entity_poly.pdbx_strand_id
1 'polypeptide(L)'
;ADRIIIWTDGRNTQNFNSEIRQSKETPFEIYLEGNIEIRQGTYFLKANRAFYDAREERAVMLDAELKTRLPELGEDIRVRASQIRQLSKGAYLAQNAWATGSQFGKPGYKIQSSDVFIEDRYTTPWLGSGSAELDPITGQPMPNKRAWLTSSNNTFEIGNVPLFYLPYVSSPAEDIYFPITGLRFGNDRIFGFQVETEWDMFKLLGLERPEGTKWEGQVDYYSYRGVGIGQSGNYQGANLFGFDNIFSGNAEAFYIHDSGTDNLGLDRRDLVPSTKDRYFLNHQHRQTSPFGMTLSSEAGLFSDRNFQQEYFQSDFNNRKDVETLLHLKQQQDNWSWSVIGRTKLNGYENTTDWLPKADLFLLGEPLFGNLVNWTSHSSVGY
;
A
#
# COMPACT_ATOMS: atom_id res chain seq x y z
N ALA A 1 -40.19 -9.10 5.09
CA ALA A 1 -40.80 -9.04 3.77
C ALA A 1 -42.30 -9.07 3.89
N ASP A 2 -42.97 -8.32 3.04
CA ASP A 2 -44.46 -8.26 3.03
C ASP A 2 -45.06 -9.45 2.29
N ARG A 3 -44.33 -9.99 1.30
CA ARG A 3 -44.69 -11.18 0.53
C ARG A 3 -43.53 -12.12 0.42
N ILE A 4 -43.77 -13.43 0.59
CA ILE A 4 -42.81 -14.50 0.42
C ILE A 4 -43.42 -15.57 -0.49
N ILE A 5 -42.71 -15.94 -1.55
CA ILE A 5 -43.08 -17.06 -2.42
C ILE A 5 -41.90 -18.04 -2.42
N ILE A 6 -42.19 -19.32 -2.17
CA ILE A 6 -41.21 -20.38 -2.14
C ILE A 6 -41.62 -21.44 -3.16
N TRP A 7 -40.71 -21.77 -4.09
CA TRP A 7 -40.88 -22.87 -5.01
C TRP A 7 -40.02 -24.05 -4.54
N THR A 8 -40.66 -25.18 -4.37
CA THR A 8 -40.01 -26.43 -3.94
C THR A 8 -40.67 -27.60 -4.64
N ASP A 9 -39.99 -28.76 -4.75
CA ASP A 9 -40.59 -29.94 -5.29
C ASP A 9 -41.71 -30.46 -4.33
N GLY A 10 -42.96 -30.44 -4.80
CA GLY A 10 -44.18 -30.69 -4.02
C GLY A 10 -44.32 -32.08 -3.41
N ARG A 11 -43.33 -32.94 -3.57
CA ARG A 11 -43.40 -34.32 -3.05
C ARG A 11 -43.17 -34.46 -1.54
N ASN A 12 -42.71 -33.38 -0.86
CA ASN A 12 -42.36 -33.43 0.57
C ASN A 12 -43.00 -32.33 1.44
N THR A 13 -44.17 -31.80 1.09
CA THR A 13 -44.81 -30.67 1.79
C THR A 13 -45.50 -31.04 3.11
N GLN A 14 -45.40 -32.26 3.64
CA GLN A 14 -46.21 -32.65 4.80
C GLN A 14 -45.57 -32.48 6.19
N ASN A 15 -44.30 -32.13 6.34
CA ASN A 15 -43.70 -32.02 7.67
C ASN A 15 -42.71 -30.85 7.78
N PHE A 16 -43.17 -29.65 8.15
CA PHE A 16 -42.33 -28.54 8.54
C PHE A 16 -41.57 -28.73 9.88
N ASN A 17 -41.86 -29.83 10.61
CA ASN A 17 -41.28 -30.09 11.94
C ASN A 17 -40.24 -31.20 11.98
N SER A 18 -39.84 -31.81 10.86
CA SER A 18 -38.75 -32.77 10.83
C SER A 18 -37.52 -32.15 10.18
N GLU A 19 -36.30 -32.47 10.70
CA GLU A 19 -35.03 -32.17 10.07
C GLU A 19 -34.94 -32.83 8.69
N ILE A 20 -35.58 -32.21 7.68
CA ILE A 20 -35.51 -32.69 6.31
C ILE A 20 -34.17 -32.22 5.75
N ARG A 21 -33.20 -33.11 5.65
CA ARG A 21 -32.04 -32.92 4.78
C ARG A 21 -32.53 -32.94 3.33
N GLN A 22 -32.76 -31.77 2.76
CA GLN A 22 -33.10 -31.69 1.34
C GLN A 22 -31.94 -32.23 0.51
N SER A 23 -32.26 -33.02 -0.48
CA SER A 23 -31.31 -33.43 -1.51
C SER A 23 -30.84 -32.18 -2.26
N LYS A 24 -29.54 -32.11 -2.62
CA LYS A 24 -28.99 -31.00 -3.46
C LYS A 24 -29.67 -30.91 -4.84
N GLU A 25 -30.47 -31.88 -5.22
CA GLU A 25 -31.18 -31.93 -6.51
C GLU A 25 -32.58 -31.34 -6.46
N THR A 26 -33.10 -31.03 -5.25
CA THR A 26 -34.46 -30.45 -5.11
C THR A 26 -34.43 -28.96 -5.40
N PRO A 27 -35.22 -28.44 -6.35
CA PRO A 27 -35.33 -27.01 -6.60
C PRO A 27 -35.82 -26.30 -5.32
N PHE A 28 -35.09 -25.27 -4.93
CA PHE A 28 -35.50 -24.43 -3.81
C PHE A 28 -35.21 -22.97 -4.15
N GLU A 29 -36.25 -22.25 -4.55
CA GLU A 29 -36.19 -20.87 -4.91
C GLU A 29 -37.07 -20.04 -3.98
N ILE A 30 -36.59 -18.86 -3.62
CA ILE A 30 -37.30 -17.95 -2.73
C ILE A 30 -37.40 -16.58 -3.39
N TYR A 31 -38.61 -16.06 -3.48
CA TYR A 31 -38.86 -14.66 -3.83
C TYR A 31 -39.42 -13.91 -2.64
N LEU A 32 -38.84 -12.75 -2.36
CA LEU A 32 -39.23 -11.84 -1.30
C LEU A 32 -39.58 -10.50 -1.90
N GLU A 33 -40.65 -9.86 -1.44
CA GLU A 33 -41.09 -8.54 -1.88
C GLU A 33 -41.56 -7.70 -0.71
N GLY A 34 -41.22 -6.40 -0.73
CA GLY A 34 -41.59 -5.38 0.23
C GLY A 34 -40.87 -5.49 1.57
N ASN A 35 -40.29 -4.39 2.02
CA ASN A 35 -39.69 -4.21 3.34
C ASN A 35 -38.82 -5.40 3.82
N ILE A 36 -37.97 -5.91 2.93
CA ILE A 36 -37.09 -7.01 3.26
C ILE A 36 -36.04 -6.51 4.25
N GLU A 37 -35.94 -7.15 5.40
CA GLU A 37 -34.89 -6.92 6.40
C GLU A 37 -34.26 -8.25 6.78
N ILE A 38 -32.94 -8.35 6.61
CA ILE A 38 -32.13 -9.49 6.99
C ILE A 38 -31.09 -9.03 8.00
N ARG A 39 -30.99 -9.71 9.14
CA ARG A 39 -29.99 -9.43 10.19
C ARG A 39 -29.19 -10.70 10.47
N GLN A 40 -27.87 -10.57 10.41
CA GLN A 40 -26.96 -11.65 10.75
C GLN A 40 -25.70 -11.05 11.42
N GLY A 41 -25.61 -11.21 12.74
CA GLY A 41 -24.53 -10.59 13.51
C GLY A 41 -24.52 -9.07 13.36
N THR A 42 -23.41 -8.52 12.87
CA THR A 42 -23.22 -7.08 12.61
C THR A 42 -23.76 -6.62 11.24
N TYR A 43 -24.21 -7.55 10.40
CA TYR A 43 -24.74 -7.26 9.08
C TYR A 43 -26.22 -6.95 9.15
N PHE A 44 -26.62 -5.86 8.55
CA PHE A 44 -28.01 -5.47 8.39
C PHE A 44 -28.28 -5.11 6.94
N LEU A 45 -29.10 -5.91 6.28
CA LEU A 45 -29.46 -5.76 4.87
C LEU A 45 -30.92 -5.38 4.75
N LYS A 46 -31.20 -4.33 3.98
CA LYS A 46 -32.55 -3.97 3.51
C LYS A 46 -32.61 -4.11 2.00
N ALA A 47 -33.76 -4.55 1.48
CA ALA A 47 -34.02 -4.57 0.06
C ALA A 47 -35.52 -4.42 -0.24
N ASN A 48 -35.87 -3.99 -1.46
CA ASN A 48 -37.26 -3.94 -1.88
C ASN A 48 -37.73 -5.28 -2.46
N ARG A 49 -36.88 -5.96 -3.20
CA ARG A 49 -37.13 -7.27 -3.78
C ARG A 49 -35.89 -8.12 -3.70
N ALA A 50 -36.06 -9.40 -3.48
CA ALA A 50 -34.98 -10.37 -3.53
C ALA A 50 -35.47 -11.67 -4.12
N PHE A 51 -34.64 -12.30 -4.94
CA PHE A 51 -34.77 -13.64 -5.43
C PHE A 51 -33.50 -14.43 -5.10
N TYR A 52 -33.67 -15.63 -4.61
CA TYR A 52 -32.59 -16.54 -4.27
C TYR A 52 -32.87 -17.94 -4.79
N ASP A 53 -31.95 -18.48 -5.58
CA ASP A 53 -31.90 -19.86 -6.00
C ASP A 53 -30.85 -20.59 -5.15
N ALA A 54 -31.31 -21.43 -4.24
CA ALA A 54 -30.46 -22.15 -3.31
C ALA A 54 -29.64 -23.29 -4.00
N ARG A 55 -30.09 -23.79 -5.14
CA ARG A 55 -29.40 -24.83 -5.90
C ARG A 55 -28.19 -24.26 -6.65
N GLU A 56 -28.41 -23.16 -7.32
CA GLU A 56 -27.37 -22.48 -8.10
C GLU A 56 -26.52 -21.52 -7.25
N GLU A 57 -26.85 -21.34 -5.95
CA GLU A 57 -26.27 -20.37 -5.04
C GLU A 57 -26.25 -18.96 -5.65
N ARG A 58 -27.33 -18.58 -6.35
CA ARG A 58 -27.48 -17.29 -7.01
C ARG A 58 -28.56 -16.44 -6.38
N ALA A 59 -28.33 -15.16 -6.30
CA ALA A 59 -29.31 -14.21 -5.79
C ALA A 59 -29.35 -12.94 -6.63
N VAL A 60 -30.53 -12.28 -6.63
CA VAL A 60 -30.68 -10.93 -7.15
C VAL A 60 -31.45 -10.12 -6.12
N MET A 61 -30.94 -8.95 -5.75
CA MET A 61 -31.60 -8.00 -4.87
C MET A 61 -31.72 -6.65 -5.56
N LEU A 62 -32.87 -6.02 -5.41
CA LEU A 62 -33.13 -4.69 -5.98
C LEU A 62 -33.28 -3.66 -4.86
N ASP A 63 -32.73 -2.46 -5.09
CA ASP A 63 -32.70 -1.34 -4.15
C ASP A 63 -32.17 -1.78 -2.78
N ALA A 64 -31.02 -2.43 -2.78
CA ALA A 64 -30.42 -2.99 -1.58
C ALA A 64 -29.57 -1.96 -0.83
N GLU A 65 -29.69 -1.95 0.51
CA GLU A 65 -28.85 -1.19 1.42
C GLU A 65 -28.27 -2.13 2.47
N LEU A 66 -26.95 -2.19 2.51
CA LEU A 66 -26.19 -2.97 3.48
C LEU A 66 -25.54 -2.03 4.49
N LYS A 67 -25.71 -2.32 5.78
CA LYS A 67 -24.91 -1.74 6.87
C LYS A 67 -24.06 -2.82 7.49
N THR A 68 -22.77 -2.56 7.59
CA THR A 68 -21.81 -3.48 8.18
C THR A 68 -20.71 -2.70 8.90
N ARG A 69 -20.11 -3.33 9.91
CA ARG A 69 -18.96 -2.79 10.60
C ARG A 69 -17.69 -3.34 9.97
N LEU A 70 -16.78 -2.47 9.58
CA LEU A 70 -15.43 -2.88 9.15
C LEU A 70 -14.56 -3.04 10.40
N PRO A 71 -14.05 -4.25 10.69
CA PRO A 71 -13.27 -4.54 11.89
C PRO A 71 -12.02 -3.64 12.01
N GLU A 72 -11.35 -3.36 10.91
CA GLU A 72 -10.11 -2.59 10.86
C GLU A 72 -10.30 -1.10 11.13
N LEU A 73 -11.45 -0.52 10.74
CA LEU A 73 -11.78 0.88 11.00
C LEU A 73 -12.49 1.11 12.31
N GLY A 74 -13.13 0.07 12.87
CA GLY A 74 -14.04 0.21 14.00
C GLY A 74 -15.31 1.01 13.70
N GLU A 75 -15.52 1.38 12.43
CA GLU A 75 -16.63 2.22 11.96
C GLU A 75 -17.66 1.43 11.16
N ASP A 76 -18.91 1.89 11.19
CA ASP A 76 -19.98 1.31 10.40
C ASP A 76 -19.99 1.92 9.00
N ILE A 77 -19.97 1.05 7.98
CA ILE A 77 -20.12 1.45 6.58
C ILE A 77 -21.53 1.13 6.09
N ARG A 78 -22.06 2.04 5.31
CA ARG A 78 -23.33 1.90 4.60
C ARG A 78 -23.07 1.84 3.10
N VAL A 79 -23.51 0.76 2.48
CA VAL A 79 -23.42 0.54 1.03
C VAL A 79 -24.82 0.44 0.48
N ARG A 80 -25.14 1.17 -0.59
CA ARG A 80 -26.39 1.05 -1.31
C ARG A 80 -26.13 0.79 -2.77
N ALA A 81 -26.96 -0.08 -3.39
CA ALA A 81 -26.90 -0.38 -4.80
C ALA A 81 -28.31 -0.52 -5.39
N SER A 82 -28.49 -0.11 -6.64
CA SER A 82 -29.76 -0.32 -7.36
C SER A 82 -30.03 -1.82 -7.60
N GLN A 83 -28.98 -2.60 -7.81
CA GLN A 83 -29.06 -4.04 -7.96
C GLN A 83 -27.80 -4.70 -7.39
N ILE A 84 -27.99 -5.79 -6.65
CA ILE A 84 -26.91 -6.70 -6.23
C ILE A 84 -27.23 -8.07 -6.78
N ARG A 85 -26.24 -8.71 -7.42
CA ARG A 85 -26.31 -10.08 -7.92
C ARG A 85 -25.24 -10.92 -7.23
N GLN A 86 -25.63 -12.03 -6.68
CA GLN A 86 -24.72 -13.12 -6.37
C GLN A 86 -24.63 -14.01 -7.61
N LEU A 87 -23.45 -14.05 -8.22
CA LEU A 87 -23.22 -14.82 -9.45
C LEU A 87 -22.85 -16.27 -9.17
N SER A 88 -22.17 -16.49 -8.05
CA SER A 88 -21.80 -17.79 -7.48
C SER A 88 -21.43 -17.60 -6.01
N LYS A 89 -21.08 -18.71 -5.35
CA LYS A 89 -20.53 -18.64 -3.99
C LYS A 89 -19.23 -17.81 -3.98
N GLY A 90 -19.23 -16.66 -3.27
CA GLY A 90 -18.07 -15.77 -3.17
C GLY A 90 -17.90 -14.79 -4.34
N ALA A 91 -18.85 -14.72 -5.31
CA ALA A 91 -18.81 -13.74 -6.39
C ALA A 91 -20.09 -12.89 -6.42
N TYR A 92 -19.92 -11.56 -6.30
CA TYR A 92 -21.01 -10.59 -6.21
C TYR A 92 -20.77 -9.42 -7.18
N LEU A 93 -21.84 -8.95 -7.81
CA LEU A 93 -21.85 -7.76 -8.65
C LEU A 93 -22.91 -6.78 -8.14
N ALA A 94 -22.48 -5.57 -7.78
CA ALA A 94 -23.37 -4.48 -7.44
C ALA A 94 -23.34 -3.41 -8.53
N GLN A 95 -24.51 -2.91 -8.91
CA GLN A 95 -24.65 -1.88 -9.95
C GLN A 95 -25.19 -0.58 -9.38
N ASN A 96 -24.68 0.55 -9.88
CA ASN A 96 -24.99 1.89 -9.39
C ASN A 96 -24.87 1.96 -7.86
N ALA A 97 -23.71 1.51 -7.37
CA ALA A 97 -23.44 1.42 -5.94
C ALA A 97 -22.83 2.71 -5.41
N TRP A 98 -23.12 3.02 -4.15
CA TRP A 98 -22.37 4.01 -3.40
C TRP A 98 -22.10 3.51 -1.97
N ALA A 99 -20.97 3.96 -1.41
CA ALA A 99 -20.54 3.62 -0.07
C ALA A 99 -20.20 4.89 0.72
N THR A 100 -20.49 4.88 2.03
CA THR A 100 -20.18 5.99 2.95
C THR A 100 -20.01 5.48 4.38
N GLY A 101 -19.11 6.12 5.15
CA GLY A 101 -19.04 6.00 6.61
C GLY A 101 -20.00 7.00 7.33
N SER A 102 -20.68 7.89 6.59
CA SER A 102 -21.60 8.85 7.19
C SER A 102 -22.84 8.16 7.73
N GLN A 103 -23.17 8.42 9.01
CA GLN A 103 -24.33 7.87 9.69
C GLN A 103 -25.63 8.66 9.41
N PHE A 104 -25.54 9.82 8.77
CA PHE A 104 -26.70 10.65 8.44
C PHE A 104 -27.52 10.04 7.30
N GLY A 105 -28.83 10.27 7.29
CA GLY A 105 -29.75 9.80 6.25
C GLY A 105 -29.31 10.23 4.84
N LYS A 106 -28.88 11.50 4.67
CA LYS A 106 -28.17 11.99 3.50
C LYS A 106 -26.67 12.04 3.83
N PRO A 107 -25.82 11.25 3.13
CA PRO A 107 -24.40 11.24 3.44
C PRO A 107 -23.74 12.58 3.10
N GLY A 108 -22.88 13.07 4.00
CA GLY A 108 -22.05 14.25 3.76
C GLY A 108 -20.95 14.00 2.72
N TYR A 109 -20.50 12.76 2.61
CA TYR A 109 -19.56 12.28 1.59
C TYR A 109 -19.91 10.85 1.18
N LYS A 110 -19.57 10.48 -0.05
CA LYS A 110 -19.76 9.12 -0.58
C LYS A 110 -18.78 8.84 -1.71
N ILE A 111 -18.54 7.56 -1.92
CA ILE A 111 -17.93 7.05 -3.13
C ILE A 111 -19.05 6.41 -3.96
N GLN A 112 -19.23 6.84 -5.18
CA GLN A 112 -20.19 6.30 -6.13
C GLN A 112 -19.47 5.55 -7.24
N SER A 113 -19.96 4.35 -7.59
CA SER A 113 -19.38 3.47 -8.61
C SER A 113 -20.49 2.95 -9.54
N SER A 114 -20.19 2.82 -10.84
CA SER A 114 -21.14 2.19 -11.77
C SER A 114 -21.32 0.72 -11.49
N ASP A 115 -20.21 0.01 -11.35
CA ASP A 115 -20.19 -1.42 -11.06
C ASP A 115 -19.16 -1.71 -9.98
N VAL A 116 -19.53 -2.57 -9.04
CA VAL A 116 -18.64 -3.11 -8.01
C VAL A 116 -18.70 -4.62 -8.06
N PHE A 117 -17.61 -5.25 -8.39
CA PHE A 117 -17.47 -6.69 -8.45
C PHE A 117 -16.60 -7.18 -7.28
N ILE A 118 -17.09 -8.15 -6.55
CA ILE A 118 -16.38 -8.80 -5.45
C ILE A 118 -16.25 -10.26 -5.77
N GLU A 119 -15.03 -10.80 -5.72
CA GLU A 119 -14.75 -12.22 -5.94
C GLU A 119 -13.68 -12.73 -4.98
N ASP A 120 -13.74 -14.02 -4.67
CA ASP A 120 -12.68 -14.69 -3.95
C ASP A 120 -11.50 -14.94 -4.89
N ARG A 121 -10.32 -14.37 -4.57
CA ARG A 121 -9.06 -14.61 -5.28
C ARG A 121 -8.10 -15.40 -4.41
N TYR A 122 -7.30 -16.21 -5.07
CA TYR A 122 -6.19 -16.91 -4.45
C TYR A 122 -4.91 -16.17 -4.78
N THR A 123 -4.23 -15.69 -3.73
CA THR A 123 -2.99 -14.94 -3.86
C THR A 123 -1.83 -15.79 -3.37
N THR A 124 -0.73 -15.80 -4.15
CA THR A 124 0.53 -16.40 -3.72
C THR A 124 1.43 -15.31 -3.16
N PRO A 125 2.04 -15.50 -1.97
CA PRO A 125 2.97 -14.52 -1.41
C PRO A 125 4.10 -14.22 -2.40
N TRP A 126 4.33 -12.95 -2.67
CA TRP A 126 5.43 -12.48 -3.51
C TRP A 126 6.62 -12.14 -2.64
N LEU A 127 7.85 -12.56 -3.05
CA LEU A 127 9.11 -12.28 -2.35
C LEU A 127 9.14 -12.63 -0.84
N GLY A 128 9.32 -13.91 -0.52
CA GLY A 128 9.90 -14.33 0.77
C GLY A 128 9.24 -13.80 2.05
N SER A 129 7.98 -13.38 1.99
CA SER A 129 7.22 -13.05 3.19
C SER A 129 7.02 -14.32 4.00
N GLY A 130 7.72 -14.42 5.12
CA GLY A 130 7.89 -15.64 5.92
C GLY A 130 6.66 -16.14 6.67
N SER A 131 5.45 -15.86 6.23
CA SER A 131 4.21 -16.27 6.89
C SER A 131 3.22 -17.00 5.97
N ALA A 132 3.64 -17.51 4.82
CA ALA A 132 2.79 -18.41 4.07
C ALA A 132 2.58 -19.68 4.91
N GLU A 133 1.33 -19.96 5.30
CA GLU A 133 0.99 -21.28 5.83
C GLU A 133 1.43 -22.33 4.80
N LEU A 134 2.32 -23.21 5.21
CA LEU A 134 2.76 -24.31 4.35
C LEU A 134 1.74 -25.45 4.45
N ASP A 135 1.38 -26.01 3.32
CA ASP A 135 0.60 -27.26 3.27
C ASP A 135 1.40 -28.33 4.03
N PRO A 136 0.84 -28.91 5.10
CA PRO A 136 1.54 -29.88 5.93
C PRO A 136 1.92 -31.16 5.19
N ILE A 137 1.35 -31.42 4.01
CA ILE A 137 1.61 -32.62 3.21
C ILE A 137 2.64 -32.36 2.12
N THR A 138 2.52 -31.22 1.41
CA THR A 138 3.36 -30.90 0.25
C THR A 138 4.51 -29.97 0.56
N GLY A 139 4.49 -29.28 1.71
CA GLY A 139 5.47 -28.25 2.08
C GLY A 139 5.43 -27.01 1.19
N GLN A 140 4.47 -26.90 0.30
CA GLN A 140 4.30 -25.72 -0.56
C GLN A 140 3.48 -24.63 0.13
N PRO A 141 3.72 -23.34 -0.18
CA PRO A 141 2.90 -22.26 0.34
C PRO A 141 1.42 -22.47 -0.04
N MET A 142 0.54 -22.49 0.97
CA MET A 142 -0.88 -22.52 0.70
C MET A 142 -1.34 -21.17 0.13
N PRO A 143 -2.11 -21.17 -0.99
CA PRO A 143 -2.63 -19.95 -1.54
C PRO A 143 -3.60 -19.29 -0.54
N ASN A 144 -3.34 -18.05 -0.19
CA ASN A 144 -4.20 -17.30 0.72
C ASN A 144 -5.47 -16.89 -0.04
N LYS A 145 -6.64 -17.27 0.46
CA LYS A 145 -7.92 -16.92 -0.12
C LYS A 145 -8.38 -15.59 0.45
N ARG A 146 -8.51 -14.57 -0.41
CA ARG A 146 -9.00 -13.23 -0.03
C ARG A 146 -10.15 -12.80 -0.93
N ALA A 147 -11.14 -12.13 -0.34
CA ALA A 147 -12.15 -11.42 -1.09
C ALA A 147 -11.50 -10.18 -1.76
N TRP A 148 -11.71 -10.03 -3.06
CA TRP A 148 -11.13 -8.97 -3.87
C TRP A 148 -12.23 -8.11 -4.49
N LEU A 149 -12.14 -6.79 -4.31
CA LEU A 149 -13.08 -5.82 -4.86
C LEU A 149 -12.47 -5.18 -6.12
N THR A 150 -13.28 -5.07 -7.14
CA THR A 150 -12.99 -4.33 -8.37
C THR A 150 -14.15 -3.39 -8.65
N SER A 151 -13.89 -2.11 -8.88
CA SER A 151 -14.94 -1.16 -9.19
C SER A 151 -14.59 -0.25 -10.36
N SER A 152 -15.62 0.21 -11.08
CA SER A 152 -15.49 1.05 -12.26
C SER A 152 -16.25 2.37 -12.12
N ASN A 153 -15.74 3.41 -12.78
CA ASN A 153 -16.30 4.77 -12.80
C ASN A 153 -16.55 5.31 -11.39
N ASN A 154 -15.50 5.36 -10.59
CA ASN A 154 -15.58 5.75 -9.19
C ASN A 154 -15.50 7.28 -9.08
N THR A 155 -16.47 7.87 -8.40
CA THR A 155 -16.52 9.30 -8.12
C THR A 155 -16.59 9.51 -6.61
N PHE A 156 -15.65 10.26 -6.05
CA PHE A 156 -15.72 10.72 -4.67
C PHE A 156 -16.45 12.05 -4.62
N GLU A 157 -17.51 12.12 -3.84
CA GLU A 157 -18.37 13.29 -3.69
C GLU A 157 -18.44 13.76 -2.25
N ILE A 158 -18.41 15.10 -2.07
CA ILE A 158 -18.76 15.76 -0.82
C ILE A 158 -20.00 16.61 -1.05
N GLY A 159 -21.08 16.30 -0.34
CA GLY A 159 -22.35 17.01 -0.41
C GLY A 159 -23.10 16.93 -1.76
N ASN A 160 -22.67 16.21 -2.75
CA ASN A 160 -23.04 16.03 -4.15
C ASN A 160 -22.11 16.77 -5.13
N VAL A 161 -20.99 17.31 -4.65
CA VAL A 161 -19.96 17.90 -5.54
C VAL A 161 -18.93 16.82 -5.80
N PRO A 162 -18.71 16.39 -7.05
CA PRO A 162 -17.67 15.44 -7.40
C PRO A 162 -16.31 16.13 -7.25
N LEU A 163 -15.40 15.55 -6.47
CA LEU A 163 -14.06 16.07 -6.25
C LEU A 163 -13.01 15.27 -7.02
N PHE A 164 -13.14 13.94 -7.05
CA PHE A 164 -12.19 13.06 -7.72
C PHE A 164 -12.92 11.99 -8.51
N TYR A 165 -12.35 11.64 -9.65
CA TYR A 165 -12.81 10.54 -10.49
C TYR A 165 -11.67 9.55 -10.73
N LEU A 166 -11.95 8.26 -10.51
CA LEU A 166 -11.06 7.16 -10.83
C LEU A 166 -11.78 6.17 -11.74
N PRO A 167 -11.29 5.92 -12.96
CA PRO A 167 -11.96 5.03 -13.88
C PRO A 167 -12.04 3.59 -13.36
N TYR A 168 -11.04 3.17 -12.57
CA TYR A 168 -10.93 1.81 -12.06
C TYR A 168 -10.26 1.80 -10.68
N VAL A 169 -10.78 0.99 -9.77
CA VAL A 169 -10.18 0.70 -8.45
C VAL A 169 -10.21 -0.81 -8.24
N SER A 170 -9.14 -1.38 -7.74
CA SER A 170 -9.04 -2.79 -7.42
C SER A 170 -8.23 -2.95 -6.12
N SER A 171 -8.81 -3.65 -5.14
CA SER A 171 -8.20 -3.83 -3.82
C SER A 171 -8.77 -5.06 -3.11
N PRO A 172 -8.08 -5.59 -2.06
CA PRO A 172 -8.72 -6.51 -1.15
C PRO A 172 -10.01 -5.91 -0.58
N ALA A 173 -11.09 -6.72 -0.50
CA ALA A 173 -12.38 -6.24 -0.02
C ALA A 173 -12.38 -5.86 1.48
N GLU A 174 -11.39 -6.33 2.22
CA GLU A 174 -11.15 -6.01 3.63
C GLU A 174 -10.53 -4.61 3.80
N ASP A 175 -9.90 -4.08 2.74
CA ASP A 175 -9.14 -2.83 2.72
C ASP A 175 -9.71 -1.88 1.64
N ILE A 176 -11.01 -1.59 1.76
CA ILE A 176 -11.74 -0.70 0.82
C ILE A 176 -11.46 0.75 1.18
N TYR A 177 -10.25 1.22 0.89
CA TYR A 177 -9.93 2.64 0.97
C TYR A 177 -9.76 3.24 -0.41
N PHE A 178 -10.07 4.51 -0.50
CA PHE A 178 -9.71 5.30 -1.66
C PHE A 178 -8.18 5.34 -1.78
N PRO A 179 -7.59 5.24 -2.99
CA PRO A 179 -6.13 5.22 -3.13
C PRO A 179 -5.44 6.53 -2.74
N ILE A 180 -6.16 7.63 -2.52
CA ILE A 180 -5.61 8.87 -1.97
C ILE A 180 -5.40 8.68 -0.47
N THR A 181 -4.15 8.75 -0.03
CA THR A 181 -3.73 8.62 1.38
C THR A 181 -3.49 9.98 2.04
N GLY A 182 -3.21 11.00 1.24
CA GLY A 182 -3.00 12.36 1.72
C GLY A 182 -3.52 13.41 0.75
N LEU A 183 -4.07 14.49 1.30
CA LEU A 183 -4.49 15.68 0.56
C LEU A 183 -4.23 16.91 1.42
N ARG A 184 -3.38 17.80 0.94
CA ARG A 184 -3.04 19.04 1.62
C ARG A 184 -3.27 20.22 0.71
N PHE A 185 -3.77 21.30 1.30
CA PHE A 185 -3.91 22.59 0.66
C PHE A 185 -3.10 23.62 1.44
N GLY A 186 -2.38 24.44 0.74
CA GLY A 186 -1.55 25.49 1.33
C GLY A 186 -1.53 26.73 0.48
N ASN A 187 -1.01 27.82 1.06
CA ASN A 187 -0.70 29.03 0.35
C ASN A 187 0.44 29.78 1.08
N ASP A 188 1.55 29.96 0.41
CA ASP A 188 2.67 30.73 0.94
C ASP A 188 3.31 31.63 -0.13
N ARG A 189 4.35 32.37 0.25
CA ARG A 189 5.01 33.33 -0.66
C ARG A 189 5.99 32.67 -1.63
N ILE A 190 6.43 31.43 -1.35
CA ILE A 190 7.49 30.75 -2.10
C ILE A 190 6.88 29.88 -3.19
N PHE A 191 5.86 29.10 -2.84
CA PHE A 191 5.20 28.14 -3.73
C PHE A 191 3.85 28.64 -4.27
N GLY A 192 3.28 29.71 -3.66
CA GLY A 192 1.95 30.22 -3.96
C GLY A 192 0.86 29.29 -3.41
N PHE A 193 -0.26 29.20 -4.13
CA PHE A 193 -1.31 28.21 -3.81
C PHE A 193 -0.78 26.81 -4.11
N GLN A 194 -1.01 25.89 -3.17
CA GLN A 194 -0.47 24.53 -3.20
C GLN A 194 -1.60 23.51 -3.05
N VAL A 195 -1.49 22.46 -3.84
CA VAL A 195 -2.30 21.24 -3.69
C VAL A 195 -1.32 20.08 -3.74
N GLU A 196 -1.19 19.35 -2.64
CA GLU A 196 -0.30 18.19 -2.55
C GLU A 196 -1.16 16.95 -2.34
N THR A 197 -0.90 15.89 -3.11
CA THR A 197 -1.65 14.64 -3.06
C THR A 197 -0.72 13.45 -2.90
N GLU A 198 -1.09 12.53 -2.01
CA GLU A 198 -0.38 11.25 -1.79
C GLU A 198 -1.31 10.10 -2.18
N TRP A 199 -0.76 9.10 -2.86
CA TRP A 199 -1.50 8.00 -3.45
C TRP A 199 -0.88 6.67 -3.08
N ASP A 200 -1.68 5.71 -2.61
CA ASP A 200 -1.27 4.32 -2.49
C ASP A 200 -1.20 3.69 -3.88
N MET A 201 0.01 3.41 -4.34
CA MET A 201 0.25 2.91 -5.69
C MET A 201 -0.22 1.46 -5.88
N PHE A 202 -0.15 0.63 -4.84
CA PHE A 202 -0.69 -0.73 -4.92
C PHE A 202 -2.19 -0.71 -5.18
N LYS A 203 -2.93 0.14 -4.45
CA LYS A 203 -4.38 0.31 -4.65
C LYS A 203 -4.72 0.97 -5.98
N LEU A 204 -3.97 2.00 -6.36
CA LEU A 204 -4.19 2.72 -7.63
C LEU A 204 -4.02 1.79 -8.83
N LEU A 205 -3.03 0.88 -8.78
CA LEU A 205 -2.73 -0.06 -9.85
C LEU A 205 -3.47 -1.40 -9.70
N GLY A 206 -4.24 -1.59 -8.63
CA GLY A 206 -4.94 -2.84 -8.35
C GLY A 206 -4.01 -4.01 -8.09
N LEU A 207 -2.86 -3.75 -7.46
CA LEU A 207 -1.86 -4.75 -7.10
C LEU A 207 -2.02 -5.16 -5.64
N GLU A 208 -1.74 -6.42 -5.35
CA GLU A 208 -1.63 -6.87 -3.97
C GLU A 208 -0.37 -6.28 -3.34
N ARG A 209 -0.51 -5.71 -2.14
CA ARG A 209 0.62 -5.17 -1.38
C ARG A 209 1.42 -6.32 -0.77
N PRO A 210 2.71 -6.49 -1.12
CA PRO A 210 3.57 -7.42 -0.40
C PRO A 210 3.74 -7.01 1.06
N GLU A 211 3.78 -7.99 1.94
CA GLU A 211 4.00 -7.75 3.37
C GLU A 211 5.32 -7.00 3.61
N GLY A 212 5.32 -6.03 4.52
CA GLY A 212 6.48 -5.21 4.81
C GLY A 212 6.82 -4.17 3.75
N THR A 213 5.94 -3.93 2.77
CA THR A 213 6.16 -2.91 1.73
C THR A 213 5.17 -1.75 1.82
N LYS A 214 5.61 -0.58 1.40
CA LYS A 214 4.80 0.62 1.19
C LYS A 214 5.25 1.27 -0.11
N TRP A 215 4.32 1.67 -0.97
CA TRP A 215 4.63 2.39 -2.20
C TRP A 215 3.60 3.50 -2.39
N GLU A 216 4.08 4.73 -2.35
CA GLU A 216 3.27 5.95 -2.48
C GLU A 216 3.68 6.72 -3.73
N GLY A 217 2.70 7.20 -4.45
CA GLY A 217 2.86 8.19 -5.50
C GLY A 217 2.50 9.57 -4.97
N GLN A 218 3.07 10.60 -5.56
CA GLN A 218 2.85 11.99 -5.21
C GLN A 218 2.61 12.82 -6.47
N VAL A 219 1.57 13.66 -6.45
CA VAL A 219 1.30 14.64 -7.50
C VAL A 219 0.95 15.95 -6.82
N ASP A 220 1.79 16.95 -7.03
CA ASP A 220 1.71 18.24 -6.37
C ASP A 220 1.56 19.35 -7.39
N TYR A 221 0.79 20.36 -7.03
CA TYR A 221 0.66 21.58 -7.81
C TYR A 221 1.06 22.78 -6.97
N TYR A 222 1.97 23.56 -7.50
CA TYR A 222 2.46 24.81 -6.92
C TYR A 222 2.27 25.94 -7.92
N SER A 223 1.41 26.92 -7.60
CA SER A 223 1.02 27.96 -8.57
C SER A 223 2.18 28.82 -9.08
N TYR A 224 3.27 28.95 -8.31
CA TYR A 224 4.48 29.69 -8.69
C TYR A 224 5.61 28.80 -9.22
N ARG A 225 5.48 27.48 -9.12
CA ARG A 225 6.56 26.55 -9.48
C ARG A 225 6.20 25.62 -10.63
N GLY A 226 4.99 25.06 -10.61
CA GLY A 226 4.53 24.09 -11.59
C GLY A 226 3.96 22.85 -10.96
N VAL A 227 3.94 21.75 -11.73
CA VAL A 227 3.47 20.43 -11.30
C VAL A 227 4.67 19.57 -10.95
N GLY A 228 4.68 19.05 -9.73
CA GLY A 228 5.63 18.06 -9.24
C GLY A 228 5.02 16.66 -9.28
N ILE A 229 5.83 15.67 -9.60
CA ILE A 229 5.48 14.25 -9.52
C ILE A 229 6.55 13.50 -8.74
N GLY A 230 6.13 12.62 -7.86
CA GLY A 230 7.05 11.87 -7.02
C GLY A 230 6.56 10.47 -6.72
N GLN A 231 7.46 9.69 -6.17
CA GLN A 231 7.13 8.39 -5.58
C GLN A 231 8.09 8.08 -4.43
N SER A 232 7.58 7.38 -3.45
CA SER A 232 8.36 6.85 -2.34
C SER A 232 7.98 5.42 -2.04
N GLY A 233 8.93 4.63 -1.59
CA GLY A 233 8.69 3.25 -1.20
C GLY A 233 9.59 2.83 -0.06
N ASN A 234 9.02 2.07 0.87
CA ASN A 234 9.75 1.39 1.93
C ASN A 234 9.52 -0.11 1.80
N TYR A 235 10.54 -0.90 2.08
CA TYR A 235 10.44 -2.34 2.07
C TYR A 235 11.29 -2.94 3.19
N GLN A 236 10.80 -4.04 3.75
CA GLN A 236 11.51 -4.83 4.74
C GLN A 236 11.07 -6.29 4.65
N GLY A 237 11.94 -7.18 5.04
CA GLY A 237 11.64 -8.61 4.99
C GLY A 237 12.81 -9.47 5.44
N ALA A 238 12.66 -10.76 5.22
CA ALA A 238 13.68 -11.77 5.48
C ALA A 238 13.83 -12.70 4.28
N ASN A 239 14.94 -13.45 4.23
CA ASN A 239 15.22 -14.47 3.23
C ASN A 239 15.24 -13.97 1.78
N LEU A 240 15.81 -12.76 1.56
CA LEU A 240 15.95 -12.20 0.22
C LEU A 240 16.78 -13.15 -0.68
N PHE A 241 16.22 -13.49 -1.85
CA PHE A 241 16.78 -14.46 -2.80
C PHE A 241 17.04 -15.86 -2.23
N GLY A 242 16.29 -16.26 -1.17
CA GLY A 242 16.44 -17.57 -0.54
C GLY A 242 17.62 -17.71 0.39
N PHE A 243 18.34 -16.62 0.68
CA PHE A 243 19.41 -16.58 1.68
C PHE A 243 18.83 -16.16 3.03
N ASP A 244 19.34 -16.76 4.11
CA ASP A 244 18.99 -16.37 5.47
C ASP A 244 19.56 -14.97 5.76
N ASN A 245 18.70 -13.97 5.75
CA ASN A 245 19.04 -12.58 6.00
C ASN A 245 17.79 -11.77 6.38
N ILE A 246 18.02 -10.64 7.01
CA ILE A 246 17.02 -9.60 7.26
C ILE A 246 17.41 -8.39 6.43
N PHE A 247 16.46 -7.81 5.72
CA PHE A 247 16.70 -6.64 4.89
C PHE A 247 15.66 -5.55 5.10
N SER A 248 16.07 -4.31 4.87
CA SER A 248 15.19 -3.15 4.80
C SER A 248 15.77 -2.10 3.85
N GLY A 249 14.91 -1.29 3.30
CA GLY A 249 15.34 -0.19 2.45
C GLY A 249 14.21 0.78 2.16
N ASN A 250 14.59 1.91 1.57
CA ASN A 250 13.70 2.91 1.05
C ASN A 250 14.19 3.41 -0.31
N ALA A 251 13.26 3.87 -1.13
CA ALA A 251 13.54 4.55 -2.38
C ALA A 251 12.60 5.74 -2.52
N GLU A 252 13.14 6.87 -2.92
CA GLU A 252 12.38 8.12 -3.10
C GLU A 252 12.82 8.78 -4.40
N ALA A 253 11.88 9.30 -5.17
CA ALA A 253 12.14 10.08 -6.37
C ALA A 253 11.11 11.19 -6.51
N PHE A 254 11.54 12.34 -6.95
CA PHE A 254 10.67 13.49 -7.23
C PHE A 254 11.20 14.28 -8.42
N TYR A 255 10.30 14.79 -9.24
CA TYR A 255 10.61 15.63 -10.38
C TYR A 255 9.63 16.80 -10.47
N ILE A 256 10.13 17.97 -10.83
CA ILE A 256 9.33 19.15 -11.13
C ILE A 256 9.99 19.98 -12.22
N HIS A 257 9.18 20.47 -13.17
CA HIS A 257 9.60 21.56 -14.05
C HIS A 257 9.33 22.89 -13.33
N ASP A 258 10.36 23.44 -12.67
CA ASP A 258 10.28 24.59 -11.78
C ASP A 258 10.44 25.90 -12.53
N SER A 259 9.44 26.75 -12.50
CA SER A 259 9.48 28.09 -13.11
C SER A 259 9.80 29.22 -12.13
N GLY A 260 10.04 28.89 -10.85
CA GLY A 260 10.28 29.86 -9.78
C GLY A 260 11.75 30.13 -9.47
N THR A 261 11.97 30.80 -8.35
CA THR A 261 13.29 31.12 -7.76
C THR A 261 13.40 30.56 -6.35
N ASP A 262 14.59 30.15 -5.92
CA ASP A 262 14.83 29.60 -4.59
C ASP A 262 14.84 30.67 -3.50
N ASN A 263 14.30 30.34 -2.33
CA ASN A 263 14.22 31.21 -1.15
C ASN A 263 14.73 30.47 0.10
N LEU A 264 16.05 30.39 0.23
CA LEU A 264 16.75 29.57 1.21
C LEU A 264 17.11 30.31 2.52
N GLY A 265 16.53 31.48 2.76
CA GLY A 265 16.79 32.31 3.95
C GLY A 265 17.06 33.76 3.65
N LEU A 266 17.41 34.58 4.68
CA LEU A 266 17.48 36.02 4.62
C LEU A 266 18.42 36.55 3.53
N ASP A 267 19.59 35.96 3.36
CA ASP A 267 20.62 36.41 2.41
C ASP A 267 20.66 35.56 1.13
N ARG A 268 19.71 34.66 0.96
CA ARG A 268 19.64 33.68 -0.15
C ARG A 268 18.22 33.61 -0.73
N ARG A 269 17.76 34.79 -1.20
CA ARG A 269 16.42 34.93 -1.80
C ARG A 269 16.54 35.18 -3.30
N ASP A 270 15.49 34.81 -4.00
CA ASP A 270 15.33 35.01 -5.45
C ASP A 270 16.49 34.41 -6.27
N LEU A 271 17.07 33.32 -5.79
CA LEU A 271 18.13 32.61 -6.49
C LEU A 271 17.56 31.86 -7.69
N VAL A 272 18.12 32.12 -8.87
CA VAL A 272 17.71 31.38 -10.07
C VAL A 272 18.34 29.99 -10.02
N PRO A 273 17.54 28.91 -10.07
CA PRO A 273 18.06 27.54 -10.14
C PRO A 273 18.96 27.34 -11.38
N SER A 274 19.95 26.47 -11.27
CA SER A 274 20.83 26.13 -12.41
C SER A 274 20.13 25.42 -13.54
N THR A 275 19.03 24.74 -13.23
CA THR A 275 18.15 24.08 -14.19
C THR A 275 16.70 24.24 -13.77
N LYS A 276 15.79 24.27 -14.74
CA LYS A 276 14.34 24.24 -14.49
C LYS A 276 13.81 22.83 -14.27
N ASP A 277 14.48 21.84 -14.86
CA ASP A 277 14.13 20.43 -14.67
C ASP A 277 14.84 19.95 -13.41
N ARG A 278 14.09 19.96 -12.32
CA ARG A 278 14.62 19.69 -10.98
C ARG A 278 14.12 18.35 -10.50
N TYR A 279 15.04 17.57 -9.93
CA TYR A 279 14.73 16.23 -9.46
C TYR A 279 15.66 15.78 -8.33
N PHE A 280 15.19 14.79 -7.59
CA PHE A 280 16.06 13.96 -6.79
C PHE A 280 15.67 12.49 -6.92
N LEU A 281 16.66 11.64 -6.68
CA LEU A 281 16.52 10.20 -6.50
C LEU A 281 17.37 9.80 -5.31
N ASN A 282 16.76 9.11 -4.37
CA ASN A 282 17.42 8.59 -3.18
C ASN A 282 17.04 7.12 -2.99
N HIS A 283 18.02 6.28 -2.73
CA HIS A 283 17.82 4.87 -2.39
C HIS A 283 18.76 4.47 -1.29
N GLN A 284 18.23 3.76 -0.30
CA GLN A 284 18.99 3.18 0.80
C GLN A 284 18.54 1.74 1.01
N HIS A 285 19.52 0.84 1.15
CA HIS A 285 19.27 -0.57 1.44
C HIS A 285 20.27 -1.08 2.45
N ARG A 286 19.78 -1.88 3.39
CA ARG A 286 20.59 -2.60 4.36
C ARG A 286 20.13 -4.04 4.48
N GLN A 287 21.09 -4.94 4.44
CA GLN A 287 20.86 -6.38 4.57
C GLN A 287 21.87 -6.96 5.56
N THR A 288 21.38 -7.77 6.50
CA THR A 288 22.22 -8.42 7.52
C THR A 288 21.98 -9.92 7.48
N SER A 289 23.06 -10.69 7.44
CA SER A 289 23.04 -12.15 7.48
C SER A 289 23.50 -12.70 8.84
N PRO A 290 23.21 -13.98 9.19
CA PRO A 290 23.47 -14.56 10.51
C PRO A 290 24.95 -14.54 10.91
N PHE A 291 25.88 -14.52 9.95
CA PHE A 291 27.32 -14.51 10.24
C PHE A 291 27.90 -13.13 10.55
N GLY A 292 27.08 -12.16 10.97
CA GLY A 292 27.49 -10.80 11.24
C GLY A 292 27.88 -9.99 9.98
N MET A 293 27.56 -10.51 8.79
CA MET A 293 27.80 -9.81 7.55
C MET A 293 26.69 -8.82 7.26
N THR A 294 27.04 -7.58 6.97
CA THR A 294 26.10 -6.50 6.64
C THR A 294 26.48 -5.89 5.30
N LEU A 295 25.53 -5.86 4.38
CA LEU A 295 25.57 -5.09 3.15
C LEU A 295 24.75 -3.82 3.32
N SER A 296 25.34 -2.67 3.00
CA SER A 296 24.64 -1.40 2.89
C SER A 296 24.89 -0.79 1.53
N SER A 297 23.83 -0.34 0.86
CA SER A 297 23.96 0.44 -0.38
C SER A 297 23.16 1.72 -0.25
N GLU A 298 23.74 2.80 -0.72
CA GLU A 298 23.11 4.12 -0.80
C GLU A 298 23.37 4.67 -2.20
N ALA A 299 22.38 5.32 -2.79
CA ALA A 299 22.52 6.05 -4.03
C ALA A 299 21.69 7.33 -3.96
N GLY A 300 22.33 8.48 -4.23
CA GLY A 300 21.65 9.76 -4.18
C GLY A 300 22.07 10.67 -5.31
N LEU A 301 21.07 11.15 -6.04
CA LEU A 301 21.25 12.05 -7.16
C LEU A 301 20.29 13.24 -7.04
N PHE A 302 20.83 14.46 -7.14
CA PHE A 302 20.06 15.69 -7.15
C PHE A 302 20.39 16.52 -8.38
N SER A 303 19.40 17.18 -8.93
CA SER A 303 19.55 18.09 -10.08
C SER A 303 20.46 19.28 -9.79
N ASP A 304 20.39 19.81 -8.58
CA ASP A 304 21.14 20.97 -8.13
C ASP A 304 21.30 21.00 -6.61
N ARG A 305 22.24 21.81 -6.13
CA ARG A 305 22.63 21.91 -4.72
C ARG A 305 21.50 22.40 -3.81
N ASN A 306 20.61 23.24 -4.32
CA ASN A 306 19.60 23.92 -3.52
C ASN A 306 18.29 23.14 -3.43
N PHE A 307 18.09 22.16 -4.32
CA PHE A 307 16.82 21.47 -4.50
C PHE A 307 16.28 20.88 -3.19
N GLN A 308 17.11 20.15 -2.46
CA GLN A 308 16.68 19.50 -1.21
C GLN A 308 16.32 20.54 -0.14
N GLN A 309 17.09 21.61 -0.01
CA GLN A 309 16.82 22.65 0.96
C GLN A 309 15.53 23.43 0.66
N GLU A 310 15.20 23.64 -0.63
CA GLU A 310 14.01 24.38 -1.06
C GLU A 310 12.73 23.56 -0.91
N TYR A 311 12.73 22.30 -1.35
CA TYR A 311 11.53 21.48 -1.41
C TYR A 311 11.38 20.54 -0.21
N PHE A 312 12.48 20.10 0.39
CA PHE A 312 12.53 19.09 1.45
C PHE A 312 13.36 19.59 2.64
N GLN A 313 13.06 20.79 3.13
CA GLN A 313 13.84 21.46 4.18
C GLN A 313 13.96 20.64 5.46
N SER A 314 12.91 19.91 5.85
CA SER A 314 12.95 19.02 7.02
C SER A 314 13.99 17.92 6.86
N ASP A 315 14.03 17.31 5.68
CA ASP A 315 14.98 16.24 5.37
C ASP A 315 16.40 16.77 5.24
N PHE A 316 16.56 17.91 4.60
CA PHE A 316 17.84 18.60 4.54
C PHE A 316 18.43 18.91 5.93
N ASN A 317 17.59 19.30 6.89
CA ASN A 317 18.03 19.63 8.25
C ASN A 317 18.26 18.41 9.15
N ASN A 318 17.53 17.33 8.94
CA ASN A 318 17.43 16.21 9.88
C ASN A 318 18.03 14.90 9.37
N ARG A 319 18.21 14.76 8.08
CA ARG A 319 18.78 13.55 7.47
C ARG A 319 20.29 13.70 7.27
N LYS A 320 20.98 12.57 7.18
CA LYS A 320 22.35 12.47 6.72
C LYS A 320 22.47 13.03 5.30
N ASP A 321 23.60 13.65 4.96
CA ASP A 321 23.93 13.99 3.58
C ASP A 321 23.84 12.75 2.68
N VAL A 322 23.30 12.95 1.50
CA VAL A 322 23.13 11.86 0.54
C VAL A 322 24.47 11.46 -0.02
N GLU A 323 24.78 10.19 0.02
CA GLU A 323 26.00 9.58 -0.52
C GLU A 323 25.67 8.50 -1.53
N THR A 324 26.65 8.17 -2.38
CA THR A 324 26.54 7.00 -3.23
C THR A 324 27.63 6.02 -2.87
N LEU A 325 27.23 4.89 -2.27
CA LEU A 325 28.17 3.90 -1.75
C LEU A 325 27.61 2.48 -1.78
N LEU A 326 28.53 1.53 -1.84
CA LEU A 326 28.28 0.13 -1.52
C LEU A 326 29.27 -0.28 -0.44
N HIS A 327 28.77 -0.72 0.71
CA HIS A 327 29.58 -1.08 1.88
C HIS A 327 29.23 -2.49 2.33
N LEU A 328 30.20 -3.39 2.24
CA LEU A 328 30.12 -4.73 2.79
C LEU A 328 31.03 -4.83 3.99
N LYS A 329 30.50 -5.28 5.13
CA LYS A 329 31.28 -5.50 6.34
C LYS A 329 30.89 -6.80 7.04
N GLN A 330 31.82 -7.36 7.76
CA GLN A 330 31.59 -8.45 8.69
C GLN A 330 32.30 -8.16 10.00
N GLN A 331 31.60 -8.42 11.10
CA GLN A 331 32.15 -8.27 12.43
C GLN A 331 31.86 -9.53 13.23
N GLN A 332 32.90 -10.03 13.91
CA GLN A 332 32.79 -11.14 14.85
C GLN A 332 33.76 -10.85 16.02
N ASP A 333 33.30 -11.18 17.23
CA ASP A 333 34.03 -11.04 18.49
C ASP A 333 35.09 -9.90 18.49
N ASN A 334 36.36 -10.24 18.24
CA ASN A 334 37.50 -9.34 18.29
C ASN A 334 38.08 -8.93 16.90
N TRP A 335 37.43 -9.30 15.79
CA TRP A 335 37.86 -8.88 14.46
C TRP A 335 36.72 -8.38 13.59
N SER A 336 37.05 -7.50 12.68
CA SER A 336 36.12 -7.05 11.66
C SER A 336 36.87 -6.69 10.38
N TRP A 337 36.21 -6.88 9.26
CA TRP A 337 36.66 -6.35 7.97
C TRP A 337 35.53 -5.60 7.29
N SER A 338 35.92 -4.67 6.42
CA SER A 338 34.99 -3.98 5.55
C SER A 338 35.60 -3.66 4.20
N VAL A 339 34.72 -3.61 3.18
CA VAL A 339 35.06 -3.12 1.85
C VAL A 339 34.00 -2.09 1.48
N ILE A 340 34.43 -0.89 1.11
CA ILE A 340 33.56 0.20 0.70
C ILE A 340 33.97 0.69 -0.70
N GLY A 341 32.99 0.78 -1.60
CA GLY A 341 33.07 1.59 -2.80
C GLY A 341 32.19 2.82 -2.62
N ARG A 342 32.76 4.03 -2.76
CA ARG A 342 32.05 5.29 -2.66
C ARG A 342 32.48 6.22 -3.78
N THR A 343 31.50 6.83 -4.45
CA THR A 343 31.72 7.80 -5.52
C THR A 343 30.77 8.98 -5.43
N LYS A 344 31.17 10.11 -5.96
CA LYS A 344 30.37 11.32 -6.06
C LYS A 344 29.50 11.23 -7.33
N LEU A 345 28.20 11.30 -7.17
CA LEU A 345 27.29 11.51 -8.30
C LEU A 345 26.95 12.98 -8.49
N ASN A 346 26.95 13.76 -7.42
CA ASN A 346 26.64 15.18 -7.44
C ASN A 346 27.93 16.02 -7.39
N GLY A 347 28.14 16.89 -8.35
CA GLY A 347 29.38 17.68 -8.50
C GLY A 347 29.68 18.65 -7.35
N TYR A 348 28.74 18.90 -6.44
CA TYR A 348 28.89 19.77 -5.27
C TYR A 348 29.19 19.01 -3.96
N GLU A 349 29.28 17.69 -3.99
CA GLU A 349 29.65 16.90 -2.82
C GLU A 349 31.13 17.06 -2.47
N ASN A 350 31.43 17.27 -1.18
CA ASN A 350 32.78 17.37 -0.68
C ASN A 350 33.17 16.09 0.08
N THR A 351 33.17 14.95 -0.60
CA THR A 351 33.54 13.64 -0.05
C THR A 351 34.74 13.08 -0.80
N THR A 352 35.41 12.07 -0.22
CA THR A 352 36.50 11.35 -0.88
C THR A 352 35.93 10.16 -1.63
N ASP A 353 36.28 9.99 -2.89
CA ASP A 353 36.00 8.78 -3.64
C ASP A 353 36.87 7.63 -3.14
N TRP A 354 36.27 6.44 -2.98
CA TRP A 354 36.95 5.21 -2.63
C TRP A 354 36.53 4.10 -3.62
N LEU A 355 37.45 3.60 -4.44
CA LEU A 355 37.12 2.66 -5.52
C LEU A 355 38.10 1.49 -5.64
N PRO A 356 38.08 0.51 -4.71
CA PRO A 356 37.50 0.44 -3.37
C PRO A 356 38.47 0.83 -2.26
N LYS A 357 37.96 0.91 -1.02
CA LYS A 357 38.76 0.90 0.20
C LYS A 357 38.42 -0.36 1.00
N ALA A 358 39.43 -1.05 1.52
CA ALA A 358 39.29 -2.20 2.41
C ALA A 358 39.97 -1.93 3.74
N ASP A 359 39.32 -2.30 4.84
CA ASP A 359 39.83 -2.18 6.20
C ASP A 359 39.74 -3.53 6.92
N LEU A 360 40.76 -3.85 7.73
CA LEU A 360 40.80 -5.00 8.65
C LEU A 360 41.16 -4.51 10.04
N PHE A 361 40.34 -4.87 11.01
CA PHE A 361 40.54 -4.56 12.43
C PHE A 361 40.69 -5.84 13.23
N LEU A 362 41.70 -5.86 14.14
CA LEU A 362 41.85 -6.84 15.20
C LEU A 362 41.84 -6.08 16.54
N LEU A 363 40.97 -6.44 17.46
CA LEU A 363 40.75 -5.72 18.69
C LEU A 363 41.04 -6.62 19.91
N GLY A 364 42.15 -6.35 20.59
CA GLY A 364 42.45 -6.99 21.85
C GLY A 364 42.77 -8.49 21.76
N GLU A 365 43.50 -8.91 20.71
CA GLU A 365 43.98 -10.30 20.59
C GLU A 365 44.96 -10.63 21.72
N PRO A 366 44.67 -11.61 22.59
CA PRO A 366 45.55 -11.97 23.68
C PRO A 366 46.77 -12.72 23.21
N LEU A 367 47.95 -12.22 23.54
CA LEU A 367 49.24 -12.86 23.26
C LEU A 367 49.91 -13.30 24.55
N PHE A 368 50.73 -14.35 24.44
CA PHE A 368 51.54 -14.88 25.56
C PHE A 368 50.77 -15.23 26.82
N GLY A 369 49.62 -15.89 26.68
CA GLY A 369 48.80 -16.28 27.81
C GLY A 369 48.11 -15.09 28.56
N ASN A 370 47.62 -14.11 27.80
CA ASN A 370 46.97 -12.87 28.27
C ASN A 370 47.93 -11.82 28.89
N LEU A 371 49.24 -11.96 28.69
CA LEU A 371 50.21 -10.95 29.17
C LEU A 371 50.19 -9.68 28.36
N VAL A 372 49.82 -9.75 27.10
CA VAL A 372 49.76 -8.61 26.19
C VAL A 372 48.50 -8.73 25.30
N ASN A 373 47.78 -7.63 25.17
CA ASN A 373 46.68 -7.51 24.20
C ASN A 373 47.16 -6.75 22.98
N TRP A 374 47.06 -7.38 21.79
CA TRP A 374 47.40 -6.76 20.54
C TRP A 374 46.20 -6.22 19.79
N THR A 375 46.30 -4.99 19.30
CA THR A 375 45.29 -4.35 18.48
C THR A 375 45.93 -3.84 17.19
N SER A 376 45.32 -4.10 16.05
CA SER A 376 45.82 -3.61 14.78
C SER A 376 44.70 -3.12 13.86
N HIS A 377 45.00 -2.14 13.04
CA HIS A 377 44.18 -1.68 11.93
C HIS A 377 45.04 -1.64 10.66
N SER A 378 44.60 -2.35 9.63
CA SER A 378 45.20 -2.34 8.30
C SER A 378 44.18 -1.80 7.32
N SER A 379 44.63 -0.86 6.47
CA SER A 379 43.78 -0.26 5.46
C SER A 379 44.49 -0.16 4.14
N VAL A 380 43.77 -0.44 3.05
CA VAL A 380 44.22 -0.23 1.68
C VAL A 380 43.09 0.38 0.88
N GLY A 381 43.38 1.36 0.06
CA GLY A 381 42.33 2.05 -0.73
C GLY A 381 42.93 2.77 -1.92
N TYR A 382 42.08 2.92 -2.93
CA TYR A 382 42.36 3.64 -4.17
C TYR A 382 41.30 4.72 -4.38
#